data_f1214dddd542b76054e40660dc5ae48a
#
_entry.id   f1214dddd542b76054e40660dc5ae48a
#
_cell.length_a   1.000
_cell.length_b   1.000
_cell.length_c   1.000
_cell.angle_alpha   90.00
_cell.angle_beta   90.00
_cell.angle_gamma   90.00
#
_symmetry.space_group_name_H-M   'P 1'
#
loop_
_entity.id
_entity.type
_entity.pdbx_description
1 polymer ?
#
loop_
_entity_poly.entity_id
_entity_poly.type
_entity_poly.pdbx_seq_one_letter_code
_entity_poly.pdbx_strand_id
1 'polypeptide(L)'
;AISTSTVIRKLNDFHFEHDFSRLPKIMSWDEYAFTKGKMSFIAQDFDNLNIITVLEGRTQAVIRNHFLRYDRAVRCQVKIITMDMFSPYYDLAKQLFPCAKIVLDRFHIIQHLSRAMSRFRVQIMNQFERKSHEYKAIKRYWKLIQQDSRKLSDKRFYRPTFRMHLTNKEILDKILSYSEDLKHHYQIYQLLLFHFQNKDPEKFFGLIEDNLKQVHPIFQTVFKTFLKNK
;
A
#
# COMPACT_ATOMS: atom_id res chain seq x y z
N ALA A 1 17.43 -29.18 20.41
CA ALA A 1 16.67 -28.74 19.21
C ALA A 1 15.60 -29.78 18.92
N ILE A 2 14.35 -29.32 18.63
CA ILE A 2 13.25 -30.21 18.28
C ILE A 2 13.41 -30.59 16.80
N SER A 3 13.32 -31.91 16.48
CA SER A 3 13.45 -32.38 15.10
C SER A 3 12.25 -31.97 14.24
N THR A 4 12.45 -31.80 12.93
CA THR A 4 11.39 -31.49 11.96
C THR A 4 10.26 -32.54 11.99
N SER A 5 10.61 -33.84 12.14
CA SER A 5 9.64 -34.91 12.26
C SER A 5 8.77 -34.82 13.52
N THR A 6 9.35 -34.36 14.64
CA THR A 6 8.57 -34.11 15.88
C THR A 6 7.60 -32.95 15.70
N VAL A 7 8.01 -31.89 15.00
CA VAL A 7 7.13 -30.76 14.68
C VAL A 7 5.97 -31.20 13.79
N ILE A 8 6.25 -31.93 12.71
CA ILE A 8 5.24 -32.46 11.79
C ILE A 8 4.25 -33.37 12.53
N ARG A 9 4.74 -34.28 13.36
CA ARG A 9 3.85 -35.16 14.16
C ARG A 9 2.94 -34.35 15.08
N LYS A 10 3.50 -33.33 15.79
CA LYS A 10 2.70 -32.47 16.67
C LYS A 10 1.68 -31.63 15.91
N LEU A 11 2.01 -31.19 14.70
CA LEU A 11 1.04 -30.47 13.84
C LEU A 11 -0.08 -31.39 13.35
N ASN A 12 0.22 -32.66 13.04
CA ASN A 12 -0.80 -33.64 12.64
C ASN A 12 -1.72 -34.03 13.80
N ASP A 13 -1.23 -33.99 15.04
CA ASP A 13 -2.02 -34.22 16.24
C ASP A 13 -2.88 -33.01 16.65
N PHE A 14 -2.66 -31.85 15.99
CA PHE A 14 -3.35 -30.60 16.30
C PHE A 14 -4.65 -30.48 15.53
N HIS A 15 -5.77 -30.73 16.21
CA HIS A 15 -7.11 -30.51 15.65
C HIS A 15 -7.58 -29.10 16.02
N PHE A 16 -7.64 -28.23 15.03
CA PHE A 16 -8.21 -26.89 15.17
C PHE A 16 -9.68 -26.92 14.72
N GLU A 17 -10.59 -26.76 15.65
CA GLU A 17 -11.98 -26.50 15.35
C GLU A 17 -12.22 -25.00 15.25
N HIS A 18 -12.75 -24.54 14.12
CA HIS A 18 -13.05 -23.16 13.91
C HIS A 18 -14.36 -22.79 14.62
N ASP A 19 -14.30 -21.77 15.50
CA ASP A 19 -15.47 -21.27 16.22
C ASP A 19 -16.26 -20.30 15.31
N PHE A 20 -17.41 -20.76 14.82
CA PHE A 20 -18.33 -19.96 14.00
C PHE A 20 -19.39 -19.21 14.83
N SER A 21 -19.34 -19.25 16.15
CA SER A 21 -20.33 -18.60 17.02
C SER A 21 -20.11 -17.12 17.20
N ARG A 22 -18.93 -16.60 16.89
CA ARG A 22 -18.55 -15.20 17.17
C ARG A 22 -17.60 -14.61 16.13
N LEU A 23 -17.73 -13.30 15.95
CA LEU A 23 -16.82 -12.45 15.16
C LEU A 23 -16.55 -11.15 15.95
N PRO A 24 -15.38 -10.52 15.76
CA PRO A 24 -15.09 -9.23 16.39
C PRO A 24 -15.93 -8.11 15.75
N LYS A 25 -16.07 -7.00 16.47
CA LYS A 25 -16.76 -5.82 15.96
C LYS A 25 -16.01 -5.13 14.82
N ILE A 26 -14.69 -5.20 14.84
CA ILE A 26 -13.80 -4.61 13.82
C ILE A 26 -12.89 -5.70 13.28
N MET A 27 -12.92 -5.93 11.97
CA MET A 27 -12.06 -6.88 11.28
C MET A 27 -11.13 -6.17 10.32
N SER A 28 -9.93 -6.72 10.13
CA SER A 28 -9.02 -6.39 9.04
C SER A 28 -8.97 -7.53 8.04
N TRP A 29 -9.14 -7.22 6.75
CA TRP A 29 -9.00 -8.14 5.64
C TRP A 29 -7.78 -7.79 4.81
N ASP A 30 -6.92 -8.77 4.55
CA ASP A 30 -5.69 -8.58 3.79
C ASP A 30 -5.34 -9.84 2.99
N GLU A 31 -4.34 -9.73 2.13
CA GLU A 31 -3.77 -10.84 1.37
C GLU A 31 -2.37 -11.15 1.91
N TYR A 32 -2.11 -12.43 2.12
CA TYR A 32 -0.81 -12.91 2.60
C TYR A 32 -0.14 -13.83 1.57
N ALA A 33 1.14 -13.57 1.29
CA ALA A 33 1.95 -14.42 0.44
C ALA A 33 2.54 -15.58 1.25
N PHE A 34 1.95 -16.77 1.14
CA PHE A 34 2.40 -17.96 1.87
C PHE A 34 3.68 -18.55 1.26
N THR A 35 3.71 -18.66 -0.07
CA THR A 35 4.88 -19.09 -0.84
C THR A 35 5.00 -18.23 -2.09
N LYS A 36 6.17 -18.23 -2.75
CA LYS A 36 6.38 -17.46 -3.98
C LYS A 36 5.29 -17.79 -5.02
N GLY A 37 4.44 -16.79 -5.30
CA GLY A 37 3.34 -16.89 -6.28
C GLY A 37 2.00 -17.41 -5.74
N LYS A 38 1.90 -17.85 -4.48
CA LYS A 38 0.64 -18.26 -3.85
C LYS A 38 0.22 -17.23 -2.83
N MET A 39 -0.95 -16.62 -3.07
CA MET A 39 -1.57 -15.66 -2.16
C MET A 39 -2.73 -16.33 -1.43
N SER A 40 -2.81 -16.08 -0.13
CA SER A 40 -3.89 -16.50 0.76
C SER A 40 -4.64 -15.28 1.28
N PHE A 41 -5.91 -15.46 1.58
CA PHE A 41 -6.71 -14.46 2.28
C PHE A 41 -6.51 -14.60 3.78
N ILE A 42 -6.40 -13.48 4.48
CA ILE A 42 -6.32 -13.42 5.94
C ILE A 42 -7.37 -12.46 6.49
N ALA A 43 -8.05 -12.85 7.56
CA ALA A 43 -8.88 -11.97 8.37
C ALA A 43 -8.38 -11.96 9.80
N GLN A 44 -8.31 -10.76 10.40
CA GLN A 44 -7.82 -10.53 11.76
C GLN A 44 -8.82 -9.69 12.54
N ASP A 45 -8.85 -9.89 13.85
CA ASP A 45 -9.43 -8.93 14.79
C ASP A 45 -8.54 -7.68 14.80
N PHE A 46 -9.13 -6.52 14.51
CA PHE A 46 -8.38 -5.27 14.41
C PHE A 46 -7.82 -4.79 15.77
N ASP A 47 -8.53 -5.07 16.87
CA ASP A 47 -8.18 -4.53 18.19
C ASP A 47 -7.04 -5.32 18.85
N ASN A 48 -7.08 -6.65 18.77
CA ASN A 48 -6.13 -7.53 19.45
C ASN A 48 -5.15 -8.26 18.50
N LEU A 49 -5.30 -8.06 17.18
CA LEU A 49 -4.50 -8.66 16.12
C LEU A 49 -4.57 -10.20 16.05
N ASN A 50 -5.54 -10.81 16.71
CA ASN A 50 -5.73 -12.25 16.61
C ASN A 50 -6.22 -12.65 15.22
N ILE A 51 -5.63 -13.70 14.68
CA ILE A 51 -6.03 -14.25 13.38
C ILE A 51 -7.39 -14.94 13.56
N ILE A 52 -8.39 -14.49 12.79
CA ILE A 52 -9.71 -15.11 12.71
C ILE A 52 -9.64 -16.31 11.77
N THR A 53 -9.09 -16.10 10.57
CA THR A 53 -8.92 -17.15 9.58
C THR A 53 -7.81 -16.84 8.59
N VAL A 54 -7.20 -17.89 8.08
CA VAL A 54 -6.33 -17.87 6.89
C VAL A 54 -6.89 -18.88 5.91
N LEU A 55 -7.26 -18.44 4.71
CA LEU A 55 -7.85 -19.28 3.70
C LEU A 55 -6.84 -19.60 2.62
N GLU A 56 -6.78 -20.87 2.22
CA GLU A 56 -5.98 -21.27 1.07
C GLU A 56 -6.63 -20.70 -0.22
N GLY A 57 -5.94 -19.77 -0.85
CA GLY A 57 -6.45 -18.99 -1.98
C GLY A 57 -7.15 -17.70 -1.56
N ARG A 58 -7.45 -16.87 -2.58
CA ARG A 58 -8.00 -15.52 -2.41
C ARG A 58 -9.20 -15.24 -3.30
N THR A 59 -9.83 -16.26 -3.85
CA THR A 59 -11.00 -16.06 -4.71
C THR A 59 -12.20 -15.64 -3.87
N GLN A 60 -13.07 -14.82 -4.46
CA GLN A 60 -14.31 -14.40 -3.80
C GLN A 60 -15.17 -15.59 -3.36
N ALA A 61 -15.14 -16.70 -4.12
CA ALA A 61 -15.88 -17.92 -3.78
C ALA A 61 -15.37 -18.56 -2.47
N VAL A 62 -14.05 -18.68 -2.31
CA VAL A 62 -13.42 -19.22 -1.09
C VAL A 62 -13.80 -18.38 0.13
N ILE A 63 -13.68 -17.06 0.02
CA ILE A 63 -14.01 -16.13 1.11
C ILE A 63 -15.51 -16.19 1.44
N ARG A 64 -16.36 -16.16 0.41
CA ARG A 64 -17.82 -16.26 0.55
C ARG A 64 -18.23 -17.54 1.28
N ASN A 65 -17.73 -18.69 0.82
CA ASN A 65 -18.06 -19.98 1.41
C ASN A 65 -17.63 -20.09 2.87
N HIS A 66 -16.49 -19.50 3.22
CA HIS A 66 -16.03 -19.48 4.61
C HIS A 66 -16.95 -18.64 5.49
N PHE A 67 -17.22 -17.37 5.13
CA PHE A 67 -18.01 -16.48 5.97
C PHE A 67 -19.50 -16.79 5.98
N LEU A 68 -20.05 -17.48 4.99
CA LEU A 68 -21.43 -17.97 5.03
C LEU A 68 -21.67 -19.09 6.06
N ARG A 69 -20.62 -19.69 6.61
CA ARG A 69 -20.72 -20.65 7.73
C ARG A 69 -21.09 -19.98 9.05
N TYR A 70 -20.86 -18.66 9.17
CA TYR A 70 -21.35 -17.87 10.29
C TYR A 70 -22.81 -17.48 10.08
N ASP A 71 -23.63 -17.59 11.11
CA ASP A 71 -25.01 -17.12 11.07
C ASP A 71 -25.07 -15.62 10.73
N ARG A 72 -26.14 -15.22 10.06
CA ARG A 72 -26.36 -13.82 9.71
C ARG A 72 -26.32 -12.90 10.94
N ALA A 73 -26.85 -13.34 12.09
CA ALA A 73 -26.82 -12.57 13.34
C ALA A 73 -25.40 -12.30 13.79
N VAL A 74 -24.50 -13.30 13.69
CA VAL A 74 -23.06 -13.15 14.02
C VAL A 74 -22.38 -12.21 13.03
N ARG A 75 -22.65 -12.34 11.73
CA ARG A 75 -22.09 -11.44 10.72
C ARG A 75 -22.55 -9.98 10.89
N CYS A 76 -23.77 -9.75 11.36
CA CYS A 76 -24.29 -8.41 11.66
C CYS A 76 -23.69 -7.77 12.95
N GLN A 77 -22.97 -8.54 13.76
CA GLN A 77 -22.21 -7.98 14.89
C GLN A 77 -20.97 -7.21 14.44
N VAL A 78 -20.42 -7.54 13.27
CA VAL A 78 -19.30 -6.82 12.67
C VAL A 78 -19.77 -5.42 12.25
N LYS A 79 -19.10 -4.39 12.71
CA LYS A 79 -19.44 -2.98 12.46
C LYS A 79 -18.50 -2.29 11.49
N ILE A 80 -17.23 -2.74 11.44
CA ILE A 80 -16.21 -2.17 10.58
C ILE A 80 -15.36 -3.30 9.98
N ILE A 81 -15.08 -3.20 8.69
CA ILE A 81 -14.08 -4.02 8.00
C ILE A 81 -13.07 -3.09 7.35
N THR A 82 -11.79 -3.22 7.74
CA THR A 82 -10.70 -2.50 7.09
C THR A 82 -10.08 -3.37 6.00
N MET A 83 -9.77 -2.78 4.85
CA MET A 83 -9.14 -3.48 3.72
C MET A 83 -8.37 -2.53 2.81
N ASP A 84 -7.56 -3.09 1.91
CA ASP A 84 -6.92 -2.33 0.84
C ASP A 84 -7.98 -1.77 -0.14
N MET A 85 -7.79 -0.53 -0.59
CA MET A 85 -8.71 0.13 -1.52
C MET A 85 -8.73 -0.53 -2.92
N PHE A 86 -7.70 -1.28 -3.28
CA PHE A 86 -7.65 -2.04 -4.53
C PHE A 86 -8.16 -3.48 -4.39
N SER A 87 -8.70 -3.81 -3.21
CA SER A 87 -9.22 -5.13 -2.95
C SER A 87 -10.45 -5.42 -3.82
N PRO A 88 -10.51 -6.58 -4.49
CA PRO A 88 -11.70 -7.04 -5.20
C PRO A 88 -12.83 -7.44 -4.23
N TYR A 89 -12.62 -7.31 -2.93
CA TYR A 89 -13.50 -7.81 -1.87
C TYR A 89 -14.50 -6.78 -1.34
N TYR A 90 -14.47 -5.54 -1.84
CA TYR A 90 -15.32 -4.47 -1.34
C TYR A 90 -16.82 -4.84 -1.44
N ASP A 91 -17.26 -5.24 -2.63
CA ASP A 91 -18.67 -5.61 -2.85
C ASP A 91 -19.01 -6.93 -2.14
N LEU A 92 -18.08 -7.87 -2.09
CA LEU A 92 -18.23 -9.12 -1.34
C LEU A 92 -18.41 -8.86 0.16
N ALA A 93 -17.58 -7.97 0.74
CA ALA A 93 -17.69 -7.60 2.16
C ALA A 93 -19.05 -6.98 2.47
N LYS A 94 -19.55 -6.07 1.62
CA LYS A 94 -20.90 -5.50 1.78
C LYS A 94 -22.00 -6.55 1.75
N GLN A 95 -21.90 -7.53 0.86
CA GLN A 95 -22.88 -8.62 0.76
C GLN A 95 -22.85 -9.54 1.98
N LEU A 96 -21.65 -9.87 2.47
CA LEU A 96 -21.48 -10.78 3.60
C LEU A 96 -21.78 -10.12 4.95
N PHE A 97 -21.45 -8.85 5.08
CA PHE A 97 -21.54 -8.07 6.32
C PHE A 97 -22.38 -6.80 6.13
N PRO A 98 -23.71 -6.94 5.99
CA PRO A 98 -24.58 -5.82 5.61
C PRO A 98 -24.64 -4.71 6.68
N CYS A 99 -24.27 -5.01 7.92
CA CYS A 99 -24.24 -4.05 9.04
C CYS A 99 -22.87 -3.37 9.21
N ALA A 100 -21.86 -3.76 8.40
CA ALA A 100 -20.50 -3.23 8.52
C ALA A 100 -20.26 -2.05 7.59
N LYS A 101 -19.51 -1.05 8.09
CA LYS A 101 -18.88 -0.03 7.25
C LYS A 101 -17.55 -0.56 6.74
N ILE A 102 -17.29 -0.39 5.44
CA ILE A 102 -15.99 -0.70 4.87
C ILE A 102 -15.10 0.53 4.96
N VAL A 103 -13.94 0.39 5.56
CA VAL A 103 -12.94 1.44 5.74
C VAL A 103 -11.67 1.03 5.00
N LEU A 104 -11.20 1.93 4.13
CA LEU A 104 -9.99 1.68 3.37
C LEU A 104 -8.76 2.02 4.19
N ASP A 105 -7.75 1.13 4.16
CA ASP A 105 -6.53 1.32 4.94
C ASP A 105 -5.70 2.48 4.37
N ARG A 106 -5.42 3.44 5.25
CA ARG A 106 -4.60 4.61 4.94
C ARG A 106 -3.19 4.26 4.45
N PHE A 107 -2.60 3.19 4.95
CA PHE A 107 -1.26 2.78 4.56
C PHE A 107 -1.17 2.53 3.05
N HIS A 108 -2.18 1.90 2.47
CA HIS A 108 -2.22 1.58 1.06
C HIS A 108 -2.31 2.82 0.16
N ILE A 109 -2.94 3.92 0.62
CA ILE A 109 -2.98 5.19 -0.13
C ILE A 109 -1.56 5.67 -0.42
N ILE A 110 -0.74 5.78 0.63
CA ILE A 110 0.66 6.21 0.49
C ILE A 110 1.48 5.22 -0.33
N GLN A 111 1.24 3.93 -0.14
CA GLN A 111 1.92 2.89 -0.90
C GLN A 111 1.64 3.01 -2.41
N HIS A 112 0.38 3.27 -2.80
CA HIS A 112 0.02 3.46 -4.21
C HIS A 112 0.62 4.74 -4.79
N LEU A 113 0.62 5.85 -4.06
CA LEU A 113 1.29 7.08 -4.47
C LEU A 113 2.80 6.85 -4.65
N SER A 114 3.44 6.20 -3.70
CA SER A 114 4.88 5.91 -3.74
C SER A 114 5.23 4.98 -4.92
N ARG A 115 4.39 3.97 -5.20
CA ARG A 115 4.56 3.09 -6.37
C ARG A 115 4.38 3.85 -7.68
N ALA A 116 3.40 4.78 -7.76
CA ALA A 116 3.20 5.62 -8.95
C ALA A 116 4.44 6.50 -9.18
N MET A 117 4.93 7.18 -8.15
CA MET A 117 6.14 8.00 -8.22
C MET A 117 7.37 7.19 -8.63
N SER A 118 7.53 5.98 -8.10
CA SER A 118 8.63 5.08 -8.48
C SER A 118 8.57 4.66 -9.95
N ARG A 119 7.39 4.28 -10.46
CA ARG A 119 7.20 3.91 -11.86
C ARG A 119 7.47 5.10 -12.79
N PHE A 120 6.95 6.26 -12.45
CA PHE A 120 7.16 7.48 -13.22
C PHE A 120 8.64 7.87 -13.26
N ARG A 121 9.32 7.86 -12.10
CA ARG A 121 10.78 8.05 -12.03
C ARG A 121 11.54 7.12 -12.97
N VAL A 122 11.16 5.83 -13.05
CA VAL A 122 11.80 4.87 -13.95
C VAL A 122 11.58 5.24 -15.42
N GLN A 123 10.39 5.72 -15.78
CA GLN A 123 10.12 6.18 -17.14
C GLN A 123 11.00 7.38 -17.51
N ILE A 124 11.09 8.39 -16.63
CA ILE A 124 11.97 9.54 -16.84
C ILE A 124 13.44 9.08 -16.94
N MET A 125 13.86 8.21 -16.02
CA MET A 125 15.22 7.67 -16.04
C MET A 125 15.56 7.00 -17.38
N ASN A 126 14.63 6.26 -17.96
CA ASN A 126 14.84 5.54 -19.22
C ASN A 126 14.85 6.44 -20.48
N GLN A 127 14.53 7.74 -20.34
CA GLN A 127 14.72 8.72 -21.42
C GLN A 127 16.18 9.13 -21.60
N PHE A 128 17.01 8.88 -20.58
CA PHE A 128 18.44 9.16 -20.61
C PHE A 128 19.24 7.92 -21.02
N GLU A 129 20.39 8.15 -21.64
CA GLU A 129 21.32 7.07 -21.95
C GLU A 129 21.79 6.37 -20.66
N ARG A 130 21.90 5.03 -20.67
CA ARG A 130 22.28 4.22 -19.49
C ARG A 130 23.65 4.60 -18.88
N LYS A 131 24.56 5.13 -19.69
CA LYS A 131 25.89 5.56 -19.27
C LYS A 131 25.90 7.01 -18.77
N SER A 132 24.84 7.79 -19.02
CA SER A 132 24.75 9.20 -18.64
C SER A 132 24.80 9.40 -17.13
N HIS A 133 25.15 10.61 -16.75
CA HIS A 133 25.18 11.03 -15.34
C HIS A 133 23.75 11.08 -14.77
N GLU A 134 22.80 11.58 -15.53
CA GLU A 134 21.39 11.71 -15.19
C GLU A 134 20.77 10.35 -14.87
N TYR A 135 20.94 9.37 -15.75
CA TYR A 135 20.47 8.02 -15.55
C TYR A 135 21.01 7.41 -14.24
N LYS A 136 22.33 7.51 -14.03
CA LYS A 136 23.00 6.97 -12.84
C LYS A 136 22.54 7.66 -11.57
N ALA A 137 22.34 8.98 -11.58
CA ALA A 137 21.89 9.75 -10.45
C ALA A 137 20.45 9.39 -10.07
N ILE A 138 19.50 9.40 -11.02
CA ILE A 138 18.10 9.03 -10.80
C ILE A 138 17.98 7.59 -10.29
N LYS A 139 18.80 6.66 -10.83
CA LYS A 139 18.83 5.27 -10.40
C LYS A 139 19.35 5.11 -8.98
N ARG A 140 20.44 5.78 -8.63
CA ARG A 140 21.12 5.61 -7.33
C ARG A 140 20.33 6.21 -6.18
N TYR A 141 19.76 7.39 -6.39
CA TYR A 141 19.13 8.18 -5.33
C TYR A 141 17.59 8.11 -5.33
N TRP A 142 17.02 7.04 -5.83
CA TRP A 142 15.58 6.84 -5.95
C TRP A 142 14.81 7.00 -4.63
N LYS A 143 15.42 6.59 -3.49
CA LYS A 143 14.80 6.72 -2.18
C LYS A 143 14.54 8.17 -1.78
N LEU A 144 15.40 9.11 -2.19
CA LEU A 144 15.23 10.54 -1.89
C LEU A 144 13.98 11.10 -2.60
N ILE A 145 13.68 10.61 -3.80
CA ILE A 145 12.49 11.04 -4.56
C ILE A 145 11.19 10.57 -3.90
N GLN A 146 11.21 9.43 -3.23
CA GLN A 146 10.04 8.86 -2.55
C GLN A 146 9.89 9.32 -1.10
N GLN A 147 10.97 9.77 -0.49
CA GLN A 147 10.96 10.21 0.90
C GLN A 147 10.24 11.56 1.05
N ASP A 148 9.58 11.74 2.19
CA ASP A 148 9.07 13.05 2.59
C ASP A 148 10.22 14.05 2.68
N SER A 149 10.12 15.15 1.91
CA SER A 149 11.17 16.17 1.80
C SER A 149 11.54 16.82 3.14
N ARG A 150 10.59 16.87 4.08
CA ARG A 150 10.80 17.43 5.43
C ARG A 150 11.67 16.54 6.33
N LYS A 151 11.84 15.26 5.94
CA LYS A 151 12.66 14.27 6.67
C LYS A 151 14.04 14.06 6.03
N LEU A 152 14.41 14.87 5.04
CA LEU A 152 15.71 14.77 4.38
C LEU A 152 16.80 15.26 5.34
N SER A 153 17.91 14.50 5.39
CA SER A 153 19.05 14.85 6.22
C SER A 153 19.83 16.02 5.63
N ASP A 154 20.17 17.00 6.48
CA ASP A 154 21.02 18.16 6.13
C ASP A 154 22.52 17.85 6.27
N LYS A 155 22.90 16.63 6.66
CA LYS A 155 24.31 16.24 6.77
C LYS A 155 24.94 16.13 5.39
N ARG A 156 26.12 16.73 5.22
CA ARG A 156 26.92 16.69 3.99
C ARG A 156 27.82 15.48 3.99
N PHE A 157 27.80 14.73 2.90
CA PHE A 157 28.70 13.61 2.65
C PHE A 157 29.24 13.70 1.23
N TYR A 158 30.47 13.17 1.03
CA TYR A 158 31.00 13.03 -0.33
C TYR A 158 30.14 12.08 -1.16
N ARG A 159 29.71 12.57 -2.31
CA ARG A 159 28.84 11.83 -3.24
C ARG A 159 29.59 11.49 -4.54
N PRO A 160 30.10 10.25 -4.69
CA PRO A 160 30.91 9.90 -5.86
C PRO A 160 30.24 10.18 -7.20
N THR A 161 28.92 10.04 -7.29
CA THR A 161 28.14 10.34 -8.51
C THR A 161 28.28 11.79 -8.93
N PHE A 162 28.40 12.73 -7.99
CA PHE A 162 28.51 14.18 -8.25
C PHE A 162 29.92 14.71 -8.03
N ARG A 163 30.84 13.88 -7.50
CA ARG A 163 32.23 14.25 -7.14
C ARG A 163 32.31 15.48 -6.22
N MET A 164 31.35 15.62 -5.30
CA MET A 164 31.28 16.73 -4.34
C MET A 164 30.56 16.33 -3.05
N HIS A 165 30.72 17.15 -2.01
CA HIS A 165 29.98 17.01 -0.76
C HIS A 165 28.61 17.66 -0.89
N LEU A 166 27.54 16.86 -0.71
CA LEU A 166 26.14 17.30 -0.86
C LEU A 166 25.29 16.80 0.30
N THR A 167 24.29 17.60 0.66
CA THR A 167 23.15 17.17 1.48
C THR A 167 22.18 16.36 0.63
N ASN A 168 21.25 15.65 1.27
CA ASN A 168 20.19 14.93 0.54
C ASN A 168 19.30 15.87 -0.27
N LYS A 169 19.04 17.09 0.25
CA LYS A 169 18.27 18.11 -0.45
C LYS A 169 18.98 18.60 -1.72
N GLU A 170 20.27 18.93 -1.62
CA GLU A 170 21.07 19.36 -2.77
C GLU A 170 21.16 18.26 -3.87
N ILE A 171 21.22 16.98 -3.48
CA ILE A 171 21.16 15.86 -4.42
C ILE A 171 19.82 15.84 -5.15
N LEU A 172 18.73 15.96 -4.37
CA LEU A 172 17.39 15.96 -4.90
C LEU A 172 17.15 17.12 -5.87
N ASP A 173 17.57 18.33 -5.50
CA ASP A 173 17.46 19.51 -6.37
C ASP A 173 18.20 19.29 -7.70
N LYS A 174 19.40 18.70 -7.67
CA LYS A 174 20.14 18.33 -8.91
C LYS A 174 19.37 17.30 -9.76
N ILE A 175 18.81 16.28 -9.14
CA ILE A 175 18.05 15.23 -9.87
C ILE A 175 16.79 15.82 -10.49
N LEU A 176 16.06 16.66 -9.77
CA LEU A 176 14.84 17.30 -10.25
C LEU A 176 15.13 18.31 -11.38
N SER A 177 16.35 18.88 -11.45
CA SER A 177 16.73 19.77 -12.55
C SER A 177 16.93 19.05 -13.89
N TYR A 178 17.01 17.72 -13.91
CA TYR A 178 17.18 16.96 -15.17
C TYR A 178 15.89 16.81 -15.97
N SER A 179 14.72 16.98 -15.35
CA SER A 179 13.43 16.86 -16.01
C SER A 179 12.38 17.70 -15.28
N GLU A 180 11.79 18.66 -16.01
CA GLU A 180 10.69 19.47 -15.48
C GLU A 180 9.46 18.61 -15.17
N ASP A 181 9.21 17.56 -15.95
CA ASP A 181 8.14 16.61 -15.67
C ASP A 181 8.35 15.88 -14.34
N LEU A 182 9.58 15.42 -14.07
CA LEU A 182 9.92 14.78 -12.80
C LEU A 182 9.73 15.74 -11.64
N LYS A 183 10.17 16.99 -11.79
CA LYS A 183 10.05 18.02 -10.79
C LYS A 183 8.59 18.35 -10.48
N HIS A 184 7.76 18.53 -11.50
CA HIS A 184 6.33 18.81 -11.37
C HIS A 184 5.60 17.69 -10.62
N HIS A 185 5.77 16.42 -11.04
CA HIS A 185 5.14 15.29 -10.39
C HIS A 185 5.66 15.05 -8.97
N TYR A 186 6.94 15.32 -8.72
CA TYR A 186 7.51 15.31 -7.38
C TYR A 186 6.84 16.34 -6.46
N GLN A 187 6.61 17.55 -6.93
CA GLN A 187 5.94 18.60 -6.14
C GLN A 187 4.52 18.20 -5.77
N ILE A 188 3.73 17.68 -6.73
CA ILE A 188 2.39 17.17 -6.47
C ILE A 188 2.44 16.02 -5.45
N TYR A 189 3.36 15.07 -5.61
CA TYR A 189 3.56 13.95 -4.70
C TYR A 189 3.86 14.41 -3.27
N GLN A 190 4.74 15.40 -3.08
CA GLN A 190 5.08 15.94 -1.77
C GLN A 190 3.89 16.68 -1.12
N LEU A 191 3.12 17.44 -1.89
CA LEU A 191 1.90 18.09 -1.40
C LEU A 191 0.84 17.08 -0.98
N LEU A 192 0.65 16.01 -1.74
CA LEU A 192 -0.26 14.90 -1.37
C LEU A 192 0.18 14.23 -0.07
N LEU A 193 1.49 13.96 0.09
CA LEU A 193 2.03 13.42 1.35
C LEU A 193 1.76 14.37 2.52
N PHE A 194 1.94 15.66 2.31
CA PHE A 194 1.72 16.68 3.34
C PHE A 194 0.27 16.74 3.80
N HIS A 195 -0.70 16.85 2.87
CA HIS A 195 -2.12 16.89 3.21
C HIS A 195 -2.61 15.58 3.84
N PHE A 196 -2.11 14.45 3.35
CA PHE A 196 -2.42 13.15 3.93
C PHE A 196 -1.94 13.02 5.38
N GLN A 197 -0.72 13.45 5.70
CA GLN A 197 -0.17 13.39 7.05
C GLN A 197 -0.89 14.35 8.00
N ASN A 198 -1.30 15.51 7.51
CA ASN A 198 -2.08 16.49 8.27
C ASN A 198 -3.56 16.10 8.43
N LYS A 199 -3.97 14.93 7.89
CA LYS A 199 -5.36 14.46 7.93
C LYS A 199 -6.34 15.47 7.34
N ASP A 200 -5.95 16.14 6.26
CA ASP A 200 -6.74 17.13 5.53
C ASP A 200 -7.28 16.50 4.21
N PRO A 201 -8.41 15.80 4.27
CA PRO A 201 -8.95 15.12 3.10
C PRO A 201 -9.44 16.09 2.03
N GLU A 202 -9.95 17.26 2.42
CA GLU A 202 -10.47 18.25 1.47
C GLU A 202 -9.34 18.75 0.56
N LYS A 203 -8.22 19.17 1.13
CA LYS A 203 -7.05 19.58 0.34
C LYS A 203 -6.40 18.44 -0.40
N PHE A 204 -6.37 17.23 0.18
CA PHE A 204 -5.84 16.04 -0.49
C PHE A 204 -6.63 15.73 -1.76
N PHE A 205 -7.95 15.63 -1.67
CA PHE A 205 -8.79 15.34 -2.82
C PHE A 205 -8.92 16.52 -3.79
N GLY A 206 -8.97 17.74 -3.30
CA GLY A 206 -8.94 18.95 -4.14
C GLY A 206 -7.70 19.00 -5.02
N LEU A 207 -6.52 18.72 -4.47
CA LEU A 207 -5.27 18.65 -5.23
C LEU A 207 -5.31 17.56 -6.31
N ILE A 208 -5.92 16.42 -6.02
CA ILE A 208 -6.10 15.33 -7.00
C ILE A 208 -7.03 15.77 -8.14
N GLU A 209 -8.18 16.37 -7.81
CA GLU A 209 -9.17 16.83 -8.79
C GLU A 209 -8.57 17.89 -9.73
N ASP A 210 -7.87 18.88 -9.18
CA ASP A 210 -7.24 19.97 -9.93
C ASP A 210 -6.17 19.49 -10.91
N ASN A 211 -5.43 18.44 -10.55
CA ASN A 211 -4.30 17.94 -11.34
C ASN A 211 -4.61 16.71 -12.19
N LEU A 212 -5.82 16.13 -12.09
CA LEU A 212 -6.16 14.86 -12.71
C LEU A 212 -5.87 14.80 -14.22
N LYS A 213 -6.14 15.90 -14.94
CA LYS A 213 -5.95 15.98 -16.40
C LYS A 213 -4.52 16.31 -16.82
N GLN A 214 -3.73 16.86 -15.92
CA GLN A 214 -2.38 17.39 -16.22
C GLN A 214 -1.26 16.41 -15.87
N VAL A 215 -1.55 15.45 -14.97
CA VAL A 215 -0.54 14.47 -14.55
C VAL A 215 -0.40 13.32 -15.55
N HIS A 216 0.75 12.67 -15.49
CA HIS A 216 1.05 11.50 -16.30
C HIS A 216 0.02 10.36 -16.07
N PRO A 217 -0.31 9.52 -17.08
CA PRO A 217 -1.30 8.42 -16.99
C PRO A 217 -1.09 7.47 -15.80
N ILE A 218 0.14 7.26 -15.35
CA ILE A 218 0.44 6.47 -14.12
C ILE A 218 -0.24 7.09 -12.91
N PHE A 219 -0.15 8.40 -12.74
CA PHE A 219 -0.81 9.12 -11.64
C PHE A 219 -2.31 9.23 -11.87
N GLN A 220 -2.76 9.44 -13.10
CA GLN A 220 -4.20 9.50 -13.41
C GLN A 220 -4.93 8.23 -12.96
N THR A 221 -4.33 7.05 -13.18
CA THR A 221 -4.91 5.77 -12.76
C THR A 221 -5.10 5.72 -11.24
N VAL A 222 -4.08 6.12 -10.49
CA VAL A 222 -4.13 6.14 -9.02
C VAL A 222 -5.13 7.19 -8.53
N PHE A 223 -5.13 8.40 -9.12
CA PHE A 223 -6.04 9.49 -8.77
C PHE A 223 -7.51 9.12 -9.02
N LYS A 224 -7.82 8.51 -10.17
CA LYS A 224 -9.18 8.00 -10.45
C LYS A 224 -9.63 6.98 -9.42
N THR A 225 -8.71 6.10 -8.99
CA THR A 225 -9.03 5.11 -7.95
C THR A 225 -9.31 5.77 -6.61
N PHE A 226 -8.53 6.79 -6.23
CA PHE A 226 -8.78 7.52 -4.99
C PHE A 226 -10.11 8.27 -5.02
N LEU A 227 -10.44 8.95 -6.12
CA LEU A 227 -11.71 9.67 -6.27
C LEU A 227 -12.92 8.74 -6.26
N LYS A 228 -12.80 7.54 -6.81
CA LYS A 228 -13.87 6.53 -6.76
C LYS A 228 -14.18 6.07 -5.32
N ASN A 229 -13.22 6.16 -4.43
CA ASN A 229 -13.29 5.68 -3.05
C ASN A 229 -13.20 6.83 -2.01
N LYS A 230 -13.54 8.06 -2.45
CA LYS A 230 -13.58 9.28 -1.62
C LYS A 230 -14.65 9.24 -0.52
#